data_296f1d891f9034e75a8df35f0594e571
#
_entry.id   296f1d891f9034e75a8df35f0594e571
#
_cell.length_a   1.000
_cell.length_b   1.000
_cell.length_c   1.000
_cell.angle_alpha   90.00
_cell.angle_beta   90.00
_cell.angle_gamma   90.00
#
_symmetry.space_group_name_H-M   'P 1'
#
loop_
_entity.id
_entity.type
_entity.pdbx_description
1 polymer ?
#
loop_
_entity_poly.entity_id
_entity_poly.type
_entity_poly.pdbx_seq_one_letter_code
_entity_poly.pdbx_strand_id
1 'polypeptide(L)'
;YQIVRAQINDISKKMNAIYQSMGDSSLSDEQKEAKQKEGAQLEEQYDKAIKEGVQNNITNPVGVFLFKQTFYNNSTAENEALLQQIPANFQNDETIVKIKELTDKQKKTAVGTKFVDFEMQTPDGKSVKLSDYVGKGKVVLVDFWASWCGPCRREMPNLVEAYAKFKGKNFEIVGVSLDQDLS
;
A
#
# COMPACT_ATOMS: atom_id res chain seq x y z
N TYR A 1 -8.36 14.78 21.28
CA TYR A 1 -8.35 13.30 21.24
C TYR A 1 -9.76 12.70 21.32
N GLN A 2 -10.53 13.04 22.35
CA GLN A 2 -11.88 12.47 22.55
C GLN A 2 -12.83 12.71 21.37
N ILE A 3 -12.80 13.89 20.76
CA ILE A 3 -13.64 14.25 19.60
C ILE A 3 -13.27 13.38 18.38
N VAL A 4 -11.99 13.32 18.03
CA VAL A 4 -11.50 12.50 16.90
C VAL A 4 -11.81 11.02 17.13
N ARG A 5 -11.58 10.53 18.34
CA ARG A 5 -11.88 9.14 18.71
C ARG A 5 -13.38 8.83 18.63
N ALA A 6 -14.24 9.75 19.08
CA ALA A 6 -15.69 9.56 19.01
C ALA A 6 -16.18 9.50 17.57
N GLN A 7 -15.68 10.37 16.70
CA GLN A 7 -16.02 10.39 15.28
C GLN A 7 -15.56 9.10 14.58
N ILE A 8 -14.32 8.67 14.78
CA ILE A 8 -13.77 7.43 14.22
C ILE A 8 -14.58 6.21 14.71
N ASN A 9 -14.92 6.16 15.99
CA ASN A 9 -15.71 5.07 16.56
C ASN A 9 -17.12 4.99 15.98
N ASP A 10 -17.78 6.14 15.75
CA ASP A 10 -19.11 6.17 15.13
C ASP A 10 -19.08 5.64 13.70
N ILE A 11 -18.13 6.11 12.90
CA ILE A 11 -17.95 5.62 11.53
C ILE A 11 -17.63 4.12 11.53
N SER A 12 -16.70 3.65 12.38
CA SER A 12 -16.35 2.23 12.49
C SER A 12 -17.54 1.35 12.85
N LYS A 13 -18.43 1.80 13.74
CA LYS A 13 -19.66 1.06 14.07
C LYS A 13 -20.60 0.93 12.88
N LYS A 14 -20.77 2.00 12.10
CA LYS A 14 -21.59 1.99 10.89
C LYS A 14 -21.00 1.06 9.83
N MET A 15 -19.68 1.12 9.59
CA MET A 15 -18.98 0.20 8.69
C MET A 15 -19.19 -1.26 9.10
N ASN A 16 -18.97 -1.60 10.38
CA ASN A 16 -19.17 -2.95 10.87
C ASN A 16 -20.62 -3.43 10.68
N ALA A 17 -21.62 -2.59 10.88
CA ALA A 17 -23.02 -2.94 10.63
C ALA A 17 -23.27 -3.23 9.15
N ILE A 18 -22.69 -2.45 8.23
CA ILE A 18 -22.77 -2.70 6.79
C ILE A 18 -22.14 -4.06 6.46
N TYR A 19 -20.90 -4.31 6.88
CA TYR A 19 -20.19 -5.55 6.57
C TYR A 19 -20.89 -6.78 7.14
N GLN A 20 -21.40 -6.72 8.38
CA GLN A 20 -22.20 -7.80 8.95
C GLN A 20 -23.46 -8.07 8.12
N SER A 21 -24.13 -7.00 7.66
CA SER A 21 -25.34 -7.15 6.86
C SER A 21 -25.09 -7.70 5.45
N MET A 22 -23.88 -7.55 4.90
CA MET A 22 -23.51 -8.09 3.59
C MET A 22 -23.38 -9.63 3.61
N GLY A 23 -23.23 -10.25 4.77
CA GLY A 23 -23.24 -11.70 4.95
C GLY A 23 -24.63 -12.35 4.82
N ASP A 24 -25.69 -11.55 4.72
CA ASP A 24 -27.06 -12.05 4.56
C ASP A 24 -27.28 -12.56 3.13
N SER A 25 -27.48 -13.88 3.01
CA SER A 25 -27.73 -14.56 1.74
C SER A 25 -29.09 -14.19 1.09
N SER A 26 -29.99 -13.55 1.84
CA SER A 26 -31.31 -13.14 1.33
C SER A 26 -31.29 -11.82 0.57
N LEU A 27 -30.17 -11.09 0.56
CA LEU A 27 -30.04 -9.82 -0.13
C LEU A 27 -30.07 -9.99 -1.64
N SER A 28 -30.86 -9.15 -2.33
CA SER A 28 -30.79 -9.00 -3.78
C SER A 28 -29.46 -8.37 -4.23
N ASP A 29 -29.10 -8.54 -5.50
CA ASP A 29 -27.87 -7.98 -6.04
C ASP A 29 -27.87 -6.44 -5.97
N GLU A 30 -29.02 -5.80 -6.20
CA GLU A 30 -29.20 -4.36 -6.05
C GLU A 30 -28.96 -3.89 -4.59
N GLN A 31 -29.46 -4.67 -3.62
CA GLN A 31 -29.22 -4.36 -2.19
C GLN A 31 -27.74 -4.55 -1.80
N LYS A 32 -27.06 -5.56 -2.36
CA LYS A 32 -25.62 -5.76 -2.15
C LYS A 32 -24.81 -4.60 -2.73
N GLU A 33 -25.14 -4.17 -3.96
CA GLU A 33 -24.48 -3.03 -4.59
C GLU A 33 -24.68 -1.73 -3.81
N ALA A 34 -25.92 -1.47 -3.33
CA ALA A 34 -26.20 -0.31 -2.49
C ALA A 34 -25.36 -0.32 -1.19
N LYS A 35 -25.25 -1.48 -0.53
CA LYS A 35 -24.42 -1.64 0.68
C LYS A 35 -22.92 -1.49 0.40
N GLN A 36 -22.43 -2.00 -0.71
CA GLN A 36 -21.03 -1.80 -1.12
C GLN A 36 -20.73 -0.31 -1.32
N LYS A 37 -21.62 0.42 -1.98
CA LYS A 37 -21.49 1.86 -2.19
C LYS A 37 -21.51 2.63 -0.86
N GLU A 38 -22.42 2.28 0.04
CA GLU A 38 -22.49 2.88 1.38
C GLU A 38 -21.21 2.56 2.19
N GLY A 39 -20.73 1.33 2.14
CA GLY A 39 -19.48 0.91 2.77
C GLY A 39 -18.29 1.73 2.25
N ALA A 40 -18.15 1.88 0.95
CA ALA A 40 -17.08 2.69 0.34
C ALA A 40 -17.14 4.17 0.76
N GLN A 41 -18.34 4.75 0.89
CA GLN A 41 -18.50 6.12 1.38
C GLN A 41 -18.09 6.26 2.86
N LEU A 42 -18.38 5.26 3.67
CA LEU A 42 -17.95 5.24 5.08
C LEU A 42 -16.45 5.06 5.23
N GLU A 43 -15.82 4.24 4.38
CA GLU A 43 -14.35 4.11 4.30
C GLU A 43 -13.69 5.45 3.97
N GLU A 44 -14.19 6.16 2.97
CA GLU A 44 -13.70 7.49 2.61
C GLU A 44 -13.83 8.49 3.78
N GLN A 45 -14.98 8.47 4.48
CA GLN A 45 -15.20 9.30 5.67
C GLN A 45 -14.25 8.93 6.81
N TYR A 46 -13.99 7.64 7.02
CA TYR A 46 -13.05 7.13 8.01
C TYR A 46 -11.62 7.61 7.73
N ASP A 47 -11.16 7.42 6.51
CA ASP A 47 -9.82 7.84 6.09
C ASP A 47 -9.64 9.36 6.22
N LYS A 48 -10.65 10.12 5.82
CA LYS A 48 -10.65 11.58 5.99
C LYS A 48 -10.56 11.98 7.46
N ALA A 49 -11.38 11.37 8.32
CA ALA A 49 -11.36 11.67 9.77
C ALA A 49 -10.00 11.34 10.42
N ILE A 50 -9.38 10.24 10.01
CA ILE A 50 -8.02 9.87 10.44
C ILE A 50 -7.00 10.91 9.96
N LYS A 51 -6.99 11.26 8.67
CA LYS A 51 -6.07 12.24 8.09
C LYS A 51 -6.19 13.59 8.76
N GLU A 52 -7.41 14.08 8.95
CA GLU A 52 -7.66 15.32 9.66
C GLU A 52 -7.22 15.23 11.12
N GLY A 53 -7.48 14.11 11.79
CA GLY A 53 -7.05 13.84 13.16
C GLY A 53 -5.53 13.91 13.32
N VAL A 54 -4.78 13.32 12.37
CA VAL A 54 -3.31 13.39 12.31
C VAL A 54 -2.87 14.84 12.05
N GLN A 55 -3.36 15.45 10.97
CA GLN A 55 -2.92 16.78 10.52
C GLN A 55 -3.13 17.84 11.59
N ASN A 56 -4.30 17.85 12.26
CA ASN A 56 -4.65 18.84 13.28
C ASN A 56 -3.91 18.61 14.61
N ASN A 57 -3.27 17.47 14.80
CA ASN A 57 -2.63 17.09 16.06
C ASN A 57 -1.18 16.66 15.92
N ILE A 58 -0.56 16.73 14.75
CA ILE A 58 0.79 16.19 14.50
C ILE A 58 1.86 16.83 15.40
N THR A 59 1.61 18.03 15.92
CA THR A 59 2.51 18.75 16.82
C THR A 59 2.35 18.36 18.30
N ASN A 60 1.50 17.38 18.61
CA ASN A 60 1.27 16.91 19.98
C ASN A 60 1.28 15.36 20.04
N PRO A 61 1.36 14.73 21.26
CA PRO A 61 1.47 13.27 21.39
C PRO A 61 0.35 12.49 20.70
N VAL A 62 -0.85 13.05 20.60
CA VAL A 62 -2.01 12.39 19.99
C VAL A 62 -1.83 12.24 18.49
N GLY A 63 -1.43 13.31 17.80
CA GLY A 63 -1.21 13.26 16.36
C GLY A 63 -0.01 12.39 15.99
N VAL A 64 1.06 12.44 16.77
CA VAL A 64 2.23 11.55 16.59
C VAL A 64 1.80 10.09 16.77
N PHE A 65 1.01 9.78 17.80
CA PHE A 65 0.47 8.42 17.99
C PHE A 65 -0.39 7.96 16.80
N LEU A 66 -1.31 8.78 16.33
CA LEU A 66 -2.16 8.47 15.20
C LEU A 66 -1.32 8.28 13.92
N PHE A 67 -0.37 9.16 13.67
CA PHE A 67 0.53 9.06 12.52
C PHE A 67 1.31 7.74 12.51
N LYS A 68 1.85 7.32 13.66
CA LYS A 68 2.55 6.04 13.80
C LYS A 68 1.67 4.82 13.44
N GLN A 69 0.35 4.93 13.61
CA GLN A 69 -0.59 3.84 13.30
C GLN A 69 -1.06 3.86 11.83
N THR A 70 -0.96 5.00 11.15
CA THR A 70 -1.65 5.21 9.86
C THR A 70 -0.74 5.67 8.73
N PHE A 71 0.56 5.85 8.96
CA PHE A 71 1.51 6.38 7.98
C PHE A 71 1.55 5.59 6.66
N TYR A 72 1.25 4.30 6.70
CA TYR A 72 1.25 3.42 5.53
C TYR A 72 0.08 3.70 4.56
N ASN A 73 -0.96 4.40 5.02
CA ASN A 73 -2.08 4.85 4.18
C ASN A 73 -1.80 6.20 3.47
N ASN A 74 -0.70 6.85 3.81
CA ASN A 74 -0.32 8.12 3.22
C ASN A 74 0.58 7.92 2.00
N SER A 75 0.57 8.88 1.11
CA SER A 75 1.61 9.00 0.09
C SER A 75 2.97 9.37 0.72
N THR A 76 4.04 9.10 -0.01
CA THR A 76 5.40 9.49 0.40
C THR A 76 5.52 10.99 0.69
N ALA A 77 4.88 11.83 -0.12
CA ALA A 77 4.88 13.29 0.06
C ALA A 77 4.11 13.73 1.31
N GLU A 78 2.96 13.10 1.61
CA GLU A 78 2.21 13.35 2.84
C GLU A 78 3.03 12.95 4.08
N ASN A 79 3.67 11.77 4.05
CA ASN A 79 4.53 11.34 5.15
C ASN A 79 5.70 12.30 5.37
N GLU A 80 6.35 12.76 4.30
CA GLU A 80 7.45 13.72 4.40
C GLU A 80 6.98 15.05 5.04
N ALA A 81 5.85 15.58 4.60
CA ALA A 81 5.28 16.81 5.14
C ALA A 81 4.90 16.68 6.62
N LEU A 82 4.37 15.53 7.05
CA LEU A 82 4.01 15.26 8.44
C LEU A 82 5.27 15.07 9.31
N LEU A 83 6.28 14.34 8.83
CA LEU A 83 7.55 14.13 9.54
C LEU A 83 8.27 15.46 9.86
N GLN A 84 8.16 16.44 8.97
CA GLN A 84 8.74 17.78 9.21
C GLN A 84 8.05 18.56 10.34
N GLN A 85 6.79 18.25 10.64
CA GLN A 85 5.99 18.91 11.68
C GLN A 85 6.11 18.25 13.06
N ILE A 86 6.72 17.06 13.13
CA ILE A 86 6.85 16.32 14.40
C ILE A 86 7.80 17.06 15.33
N PRO A 87 7.40 17.34 16.59
CA PRO A 87 8.23 18.04 17.57
C PRO A 87 9.55 17.28 17.87
N ALA A 88 10.58 18.03 18.22
CA ALA A 88 11.94 17.51 18.46
C ALA A 88 12.01 16.37 19.49
N ASN A 89 11.17 16.41 20.50
CA ASN A 89 11.09 15.38 21.55
C ASN A 89 10.58 14.01 21.07
N PHE A 90 9.96 13.94 19.88
CA PHE A 90 9.50 12.68 19.26
C PHE A 90 10.38 12.23 18.10
N GLN A 91 11.32 13.05 17.64
CA GLN A 91 12.16 12.74 16.48
C GLN A 91 13.04 11.49 16.65
N ASN A 92 13.39 11.15 17.88
CA ASN A 92 14.19 9.98 18.22
C ASN A 92 13.34 8.75 18.62
N ASP A 93 12.01 8.81 18.48
CA ASP A 93 11.12 7.65 18.67
C ASP A 93 11.45 6.61 17.58
N GLU A 94 11.69 5.36 17.98
CA GLU A 94 12.11 4.29 17.07
C GLU A 94 11.16 4.11 15.87
N THR A 95 9.86 4.27 16.08
CA THR A 95 8.87 4.15 14.99
C THR A 95 8.97 5.34 14.05
N ILE A 96 9.15 6.55 14.56
CA ILE A 96 9.32 7.75 13.75
C ILE A 96 10.60 7.66 12.91
N VAL A 97 11.70 7.17 13.49
CA VAL A 97 12.95 6.93 12.74
C VAL A 97 12.72 5.92 11.60
N LYS A 98 12.04 4.81 11.88
CA LYS A 98 11.70 3.81 10.86
C LYS A 98 10.80 4.36 9.76
N ILE A 99 9.79 5.16 10.11
CA ILE A 99 8.91 5.80 9.12
C ILE A 99 9.72 6.74 8.22
N LYS A 100 10.64 7.52 8.80
CA LYS A 100 11.52 8.40 8.03
C LYS A 100 12.40 7.62 7.05
N GLU A 101 13.05 6.55 7.51
CA GLU A 101 13.87 5.69 6.65
C GLU A 101 13.05 5.06 5.51
N LEU A 102 11.82 4.59 5.80
CA LEU A 102 10.92 4.04 4.80
C LEU A 102 10.51 5.10 3.78
N THR A 103 10.14 6.30 4.24
CA THR A 103 9.78 7.43 3.39
C THR A 103 10.94 7.81 2.47
N ASP A 104 12.18 7.88 2.99
CA ASP A 104 13.37 8.17 2.20
C ASP A 104 13.69 7.06 1.17
N LYS A 105 13.42 5.80 1.50
CA LYS A 105 13.54 4.68 0.54
C LYS A 105 12.48 4.77 -0.56
N GLN A 106 11.23 5.03 -0.21
CA GLN A 106 10.13 5.18 -1.17
C GLN A 106 10.36 6.34 -2.15
N LYS A 107 10.98 7.43 -1.72
CA LYS A 107 11.36 8.55 -2.61
C LYS A 107 12.26 8.10 -3.75
N LYS A 108 13.15 7.12 -3.52
CA LYS A 108 14.07 6.60 -4.55
C LYS A 108 13.35 5.79 -5.63
N THR A 109 12.15 5.30 -5.34
CA THR A 109 11.32 4.50 -6.25
C THR A 109 10.02 5.20 -6.64
N ALA A 110 9.91 6.50 -6.39
CA ALA A 110 8.73 7.30 -6.73
C ALA A 110 8.52 7.35 -8.24
N VAL A 111 7.26 7.55 -8.66
CA VAL A 111 6.92 7.74 -10.08
C VAL A 111 7.73 8.90 -10.67
N GLY A 112 8.31 8.66 -11.85
CA GLY A 112 9.17 9.62 -12.54
C GLY A 112 10.65 9.57 -12.14
N THR A 113 11.03 8.77 -11.12
CA THR A 113 12.44 8.55 -10.78
C THR A 113 13.04 7.43 -11.62
N LYS A 114 14.36 7.44 -11.75
CA LYS A 114 15.08 6.31 -12.35
C LYS A 114 14.93 5.10 -11.44
N PHE A 115 14.66 3.92 -12.02
CA PHE A 115 14.62 2.66 -11.26
C PHE A 115 15.92 2.42 -10.48
N VAL A 116 15.80 1.75 -9.34
CA VAL A 116 16.95 1.27 -8.58
C VAL A 116 17.34 -0.09 -9.11
N ASP A 117 18.58 -0.22 -9.60
CA ASP A 117 19.08 -1.49 -10.10
C ASP A 117 19.42 -2.44 -8.94
N PHE A 118 19.19 -3.73 -9.14
CA PHE A 118 19.56 -4.79 -8.21
C PHE A 118 19.91 -6.06 -8.97
N GLU A 119 20.69 -6.91 -8.34
CA GLU A 119 21.13 -8.19 -8.88
C GLU A 119 20.53 -9.33 -8.07
N MET A 120 20.00 -10.34 -8.76
CA MET A 120 19.45 -11.55 -8.16
C MET A 120 19.83 -12.79 -8.99
N GLN A 121 19.62 -13.97 -8.42
CA GLN A 121 19.81 -15.22 -9.13
C GLN A 121 18.48 -15.72 -9.72
N THR A 122 18.54 -16.22 -10.94
CA THR A 122 17.43 -16.96 -11.54
C THR A 122 17.34 -18.37 -10.93
N PRO A 123 16.21 -19.09 -11.07
CA PRO A 123 16.07 -20.46 -10.56
C PRO A 123 17.15 -21.44 -11.06
N ASP A 124 17.73 -21.20 -12.23
CA ASP A 124 18.85 -21.97 -12.80
C ASP A 124 20.25 -21.48 -12.34
N GLY A 125 20.28 -20.57 -11.34
CA GLY A 125 21.50 -20.11 -10.68
C GLY A 125 22.31 -19.05 -11.44
N LYS A 126 21.76 -18.47 -12.53
CA LYS A 126 22.42 -17.38 -13.25
C LYS A 126 22.17 -16.05 -12.56
N SER A 127 23.21 -15.22 -12.46
CA SER A 127 23.06 -13.85 -11.99
C SER A 127 22.49 -12.96 -13.09
N VAL A 128 21.45 -12.18 -12.75
CA VAL A 128 20.79 -11.20 -13.61
C VAL A 128 20.55 -9.90 -12.87
N LYS A 129 20.55 -8.80 -13.61
CA LYS A 129 20.24 -7.46 -13.08
C LYS A 129 18.92 -6.95 -13.64
N LEU A 130 18.23 -6.12 -12.88
CA LEU A 130 17.02 -5.45 -13.40
C LEU A 130 17.35 -4.63 -14.65
N SER A 131 18.54 -4.01 -14.72
CA SER A 131 19.04 -3.28 -15.90
C SER A 131 19.21 -4.15 -17.16
N ASP A 132 19.21 -5.47 -17.03
CA ASP A 132 19.21 -6.37 -18.19
C ASP A 132 17.88 -6.36 -18.95
N TYR A 133 16.82 -5.91 -18.31
CA TYR A 133 15.45 -5.87 -18.85
C TYR A 133 14.95 -4.44 -19.07
N VAL A 134 15.27 -3.51 -18.16
CA VAL A 134 14.76 -2.13 -18.17
C VAL A 134 15.61 -1.22 -19.07
N GLY A 135 15.00 -0.19 -19.65
CA GLY A 135 15.71 0.82 -20.45
C GLY A 135 16.02 0.41 -21.88
N LYS A 136 15.47 -0.70 -22.37
CA LYS A 136 15.72 -1.25 -23.73
C LYS A 136 14.55 -1.04 -24.69
N GLY A 137 13.82 0.07 -24.51
CA GLY A 137 12.65 0.39 -25.36
C GLY A 137 11.40 -0.43 -25.05
N LYS A 138 11.39 -1.14 -23.91
CA LYS A 138 10.24 -1.92 -23.43
C LYS A 138 9.64 -1.30 -22.20
N VAL A 139 8.33 -1.48 -22.04
CA VAL A 139 7.65 -1.35 -20.75
C VAL A 139 7.90 -2.62 -19.96
N VAL A 140 8.44 -2.50 -18.76
CA VAL A 140 8.74 -3.65 -17.88
C VAL A 140 7.88 -3.54 -16.63
N LEU A 141 7.04 -4.55 -16.41
CA LEU A 141 6.33 -4.75 -15.13
C LEU A 141 7.25 -5.55 -14.20
N VAL A 142 7.56 -5.00 -13.03
CA VAL A 142 8.28 -5.73 -11.99
C VAL A 142 7.26 -6.17 -10.95
N ASP A 143 7.08 -7.50 -10.81
CA ASP A 143 6.16 -8.11 -9.85
C ASP A 143 6.93 -8.73 -8.70
N PHE A 144 6.73 -8.19 -7.48
CA PHE A 144 7.28 -8.76 -6.26
C PHE A 144 6.26 -9.72 -5.64
N TRP A 145 6.58 -10.99 -5.61
CA TRP A 145 5.68 -12.05 -5.16
C TRP A 145 6.34 -13.06 -4.22
N ALA A 146 5.55 -13.93 -3.63
CA ALA A 146 6.05 -15.08 -2.89
C ALA A 146 5.07 -16.26 -2.96
N SER A 147 5.55 -17.49 -2.79
CA SER A 147 4.73 -18.69 -2.82
C SER A 147 3.70 -18.73 -1.68
N TRP A 148 4.02 -18.16 -0.54
CA TRP A 148 3.14 -18.03 0.64
C TRP A 148 2.17 -16.83 0.57
N CYS A 149 2.33 -15.94 -0.41
CA CYS A 149 1.48 -14.76 -0.60
C CYS A 149 0.18 -15.13 -1.32
N GLY A 150 -0.89 -15.37 -0.59
CA GLY A 150 -2.19 -15.75 -1.16
C GLY A 150 -2.75 -14.74 -2.17
N PRO A 151 -2.74 -13.41 -1.89
CA PRO A 151 -3.14 -12.39 -2.87
C PRO A 151 -2.30 -12.43 -4.14
N CYS A 152 -0.96 -12.56 -4.04
CA CYS A 152 -0.07 -12.63 -5.19
C CYS A 152 -0.42 -13.82 -6.10
N ARG A 153 -0.67 -14.99 -5.50
CA ARG A 153 -1.07 -16.19 -6.24
C ARG A 153 -2.40 -16.04 -6.97
N ARG A 154 -3.35 -15.28 -6.41
CA ARG A 154 -4.62 -14.99 -7.08
C ARG A 154 -4.47 -14.06 -8.28
N GLU A 155 -3.43 -13.20 -8.27
CA GLU A 155 -3.13 -12.29 -9.37
C GLU A 155 -2.38 -12.96 -10.54
N MET A 156 -1.70 -14.09 -10.29
CA MET A 156 -0.91 -14.80 -11.32
C MET A 156 -1.68 -15.07 -12.64
N PRO A 157 -2.94 -15.52 -12.64
CA PRO A 157 -3.68 -15.73 -13.89
C PRO A 157 -3.80 -14.44 -14.72
N ASN A 158 -4.02 -13.30 -14.09
CA ASN A 158 -4.12 -11.99 -14.74
C ASN A 158 -2.76 -11.59 -15.37
N LEU A 159 -1.65 -11.84 -14.66
CA LEU A 159 -0.31 -11.59 -15.18
C LEU A 159 0.01 -12.46 -16.41
N VAL A 160 -0.38 -13.74 -16.36
CA VAL A 160 -0.21 -14.68 -17.49
C VAL A 160 -1.02 -14.22 -18.70
N GLU A 161 -2.27 -13.82 -18.51
CA GLU A 161 -3.12 -13.30 -19.59
C GLU A 161 -2.55 -11.99 -20.17
N ALA A 162 -2.15 -11.06 -19.31
CA ALA A 162 -1.53 -9.80 -19.73
C ALA A 162 -0.25 -10.06 -20.53
N TYR A 163 0.60 -10.97 -20.07
CA TYR A 163 1.82 -11.33 -20.79
C TYR A 163 1.52 -11.95 -22.14
N ALA A 164 0.57 -12.89 -22.21
CA ALA A 164 0.17 -13.51 -23.47
C ALA A 164 -0.34 -12.46 -24.49
N LYS A 165 -1.09 -11.46 -24.02
CA LYS A 165 -1.66 -10.39 -24.86
C LYS A 165 -0.63 -9.36 -25.34
N PHE A 166 0.39 -9.07 -24.53
CA PHE A 166 1.34 -7.98 -24.80
C PHE A 166 2.76 -8.46 -25.14
N LYS A 167 3.07 -9.74 -24.95
CA LYS A 167 4.33 -10.37 -25.39
C LYS A 167 4.60 -10.03 -26.85
N GLY A 168 5.81 -9.54 -27.12
CA GLY A 168 6.20 -9.09 -28.47
C GLY A 168 5.76 -7.69 -28.87
N LYS A 169 5.04 -6.95 -27.99
CA LYS A 169 4.63 -5.54 -28.20
C LYS A 169 5.43 -4.59 -27.30
N ASN A 170 6.73 -4.79 -27.19
CA ASN A 170 7.62 -4.00 -26.33
C ASN A 170 7.20 -4.03 -24.86
N PHE A 171 6.72 -5.18 -24.38
CA PHE A 171 6.33 -5.42 -22.99
C PHE A 171 7.07 -6.63 -22.44
N GLU A 172 7.47 -6.56 -21.16
CA GLU A 172 8.10 -7.65 -20.43
C GLU A 172 7.59 -7.69 -18.98
N ILE A 173 7.60 -8.87 -18.36
CA ILE A 173 7.33 -9.06 -16.94
C ILE A 173 8.58 -9.68 -16.29
N VAL A 174 9.04 -9.07 -15.20
CA VAL A 174 10.11 -9.60 -14.36
C VAL A 174 9.51 -9.94 -13.00
N GLY A 175 9.32 -11.22 -12.73
CA GLY A 175 8.90 -11.72 -11.42
C GLY A 175 10.10 -11.79 -10.47
N VAL A 176 9.96 -11.18 -9.29
CA VAL A 176 10.96 -11.20 -8.23
C VAL A 176 10.37 -11.95 -7.03
N SER A 177 10.87 -13.17 -6.79
CA SER A 177 10.44 -13.93 -5.61
C SER A 177 11.07 -13.40 -4.33
N LEU A 178 10.25 -13.30 -3.28
CA LEU A 178 10.68 -13.01 -1.91
C LEU A 178 10.79 -14.29 -1.08
N ASP A 179 10.69 -15.46 -1.71
CA ASP A 179 10.92 -16.75 -1.06
C ASP A 179 12.39 -16.90 -0.66
N GLN A 180 12.63 -17.54 0.48
CA GLN A 180 14.00 -17.75 1.00
C GLN A 180 14.65 -18.98 0.37
N ASP A 181 13.86 -19.94 -0.08
CA ASP A 181 14.30 -21.18 -0.69
C ASP A 181 13.73 -21.35 -2.10
N LEU A 182 14.47 -22.02 -2.96
CA LEU A 182 14.10 -22.33 -4.36
C LEU A 182 13.20 -23.60 -4.46
N SER A 183 12.52 -23.99 -3.38
CA SER A 183 11.67 -25.20 -3.35
C SER A 183 10.32 -25.00 -3.98
#